data_b14b6956fe8bb86c816b4a86a445e158
#
_entry.id   b14b6956fe8bb86c816b4a86a445e158
#
_cell.length_a   1.000
_cell.length_b   1.000
_cell.length_c   1.000
_cell.angle_alpha   90.00
_cell.angle_beta   90.00
_cell.angle_gamma   90.00
#
_symmetry.space_group_name_H-M   'P 1'
#
loop_
_entity.id
_entity.type
_entity.pdbx_description
1 polymer ?
#
loop_
_entity_poly.entity_id
_entity_poly.type
_entity_poly.pdbx_seq_one_letter_code
_entity_poly.pdbx_strand_id
1 'polypeptide(L)'
;MTQLPLDGIRVLDLCIVLAGPTCGRTLAQYGAEVIKIDPEHRPPQLTPWLDVGRGKRSISLNIVNPDGLEIFLKLVDSADVILEGFRKGVTDRLGIGYQQLKARNPKLVYASINCFGRSGPWEFRPGFEQNAQAATGVQIRNSGGKGQPRPATFTLNDYGTGIAAAYGVMMALLEREKTGQGQQVEAALSYTSAAISGQYHVTHQNYVRNDIGGPGVRGLNALTGLYESSDSWVFLSISSNREWETLCGIEEFSNLGLREGFLSDRLRSKNDLLLREALEKIFVTNSTTYWIRTMSSIGIPLVKNTTAAEIHSDEFNHERGLIKDNNYANSMKLNSTWGNTSWAGNPVIMSGTPLQDVTPPIFGGDTVPVLEELGLTTEEIDRLRETGAIPNILPIKI
;
A
#
# COMPACT_ATOMS: atom_id res chain seq x y z
N MET A 1 19.82 -19.72 9.37
CA MET A 1 18.68 -18.89 8.91
C MET A 1 18.89 -18.64 7.44
N THR A 2 17.84 -18.72 6.64
CA THR A 2 17.95 -18.41 5.20
C THR A 2 18.18 -16.90 5.07
N GLN A 3 19.22 -16.50 4.35
CA GLN A 3 19.52 -15.09 4.10
C GLN A 3 18.40 -14.47 3.27
N LEU A 4 17.87 -13.32 3.69
CA LEU A 4 16.84 -12.59 2.97
C LEU A 4 17.46 -11.74 1.85
N PRO A 5 16.67 -11.36 0.81
CA PRO A 5 17.21 -10.67 -0.37
C PRO A 5 17.88 -9.32 -0.07
N LEU A 6 17.49 -8.63 1.00
CA LEU A 6 18.04 -7.34 1.39
C LEU A 6 18.84 -7.38 2.70
N ASP A 7 19.24 -8.56 3.15
CA ASP A 7 20.12 -8.67 4.31
C ASP A 7 21.42 -7.88 4.07
N GLY A 8 21.79 -7.04 5.06
CA GLY A 8 22.95 -6.16 4.99
C GLY A 8 22.65 -4.78 4.37
N ILE A 9 21.45 -4.54 3.88
CA ILE A 9 21.02 -3.21 3.39
C ILE A 9 20.45 -2.41 4.56
N ARG A 10 21.02 -1.21 4.79
CA ARG A 10 20.57 -0.27 5.84
C ARG A 10 19.78 0.89 5.24
N VAL A 11 18.58 1.12 5.76
CA VAL A 11 17.63 2.14 5.31
C VAL A 11 17.33 3.14 6.43
N LEU A 12 17.45 4.43 6.18
CA LEU A 12 17.00 5.49 7.07
C LEU A 12 15.65 6.03 6.57
N ASP A 13 14.59 5.90 7.38
CA ASP A 13 13.22 6.27 7.02
C ASP A 13 12.78 7.53 7.78
N LEU A 14 12.73 8.67 7.07
CA LEU A 14 12.25 9.98 7.58
C LEU A 14 10.79 10.24 7.20
N CYS A 15 10.11 9.28 6.56
CA CYS A 15 8.77 9.48 6.04
C CYS A 15 7.70 9.44 7.14
N ILE A 16 6.57 10.08 6.85
CA ILE A 16 5.39 10.10 7.72
C ILE A 16 4.16 9.56 6.99
N VAL A 17 3.10 9.30 7.72
CA VAL A 17 1.79 8.83 7.28
C VAL A 17 1.87 7.42 6.70
N LEU A 18 1.70 7.20 5.39
CA LEU A 18 1.55 5.86 4.81
C LEU A 18 2.52 5.55 3.66
N ALA A 19 2.63 6.39 2.63
CA ALA A 19 3.36 6.04 1.40
C ALA A 19 4.82 5.68 1.64
N GLY A 20 5.59 6.60 2.22
CA GLY A 20 6.99 6.35 2.54
C GLY A 20 7.18 5.24 3.58
N PRO A 21 6.44 5.25 4.70
CA PRO A 21 6.48 4.16 5.66
C PRO A 21 6.12 2.79 5.08
N THR A 22 5.23 2.69 4.09
CA THR A 22 4.96 1.45 3.34
C THR A 22 6.19 1.00 2.55
N CYS A 23 6.92 1.93 1.94
CA CYS A 23 8.20 1.62 1.28
C CYS A 23 9.18 1.00 2.29
N GLY A 24 9.40 1.66 3.43
CA GLY A 24 10.29 1.17 4.49
C GLY A 24 9.86 -0.20 5.03
N ARG A 25 8.56 -0.40 5.30
CA ARG A 25 8.02 -1.71 5.70
C ARG A 25 8.30 -2.79 4.65
N THR A 26 8.05 -2.48 3.38
CA THR A 26 8.30 -3.43 2.29
C THR A 26 9.75 -3.86 2.26
N LEU A 27 10.70 -2.92 2.34
CA LEU A 27 12.12 -3.23 2.38
C LEU A 27 12.50 -4.05 3.63
N ALA A 28 11.96 -3.71 4.80
CA ALA A 28 12.18 -4.46 6.05
C ALA A 28 11.69 -5.91 5.96
N GLN A 29 10.55 -6.16 5.34
CA GLN A 29 10.01 -7.50 5.14
C GLN A 29 10.90 -8.37 4.26
N TYR A 30 11.71 -7.76 3.39
CA TYR A 30 12.71 -8.46 2.56
C TYR A 30 14.11 -8.50 3.18
N GLY A 31 14.28 -8.09 4.45
CA GLY A 31 15.52 -8.26 5.22
C GLY A 31 16.35 -6.99 5.41
N ALA A 32 15.95 -5.84 4.87
CA ALA A 32 16.66 -4.60 5.12
C ALA A 32 16.53 -4.17 6.60
N GLU A 33 17.64 -3.68 7.17
CA GLU A 33 17.60 -2.97 8.46
C GLU A 33 17.03 -1.57 8.24
N VAL A 34 15.78 -1.36 8.63
CA VAL A 34 15.12 -0.07 8.47
C VAL A 34 15.06 0.67 9.81
N ILE A 35 15.75 1.80 9.88
CA ILE A 35 15.74 2.70 11.05
C ILE A 35 14.77 3.85 10.75
N LYS A 36 13.63 3.83 11.43
CA LYS A 36 12.64 4.91 11.39
C LYS A 36 13.05 6.02 12.32
N ILE A 37 13.12 7.24 11.81
CA ILE A 37 13.61 8.42 12.52
C ILE A 37 12.47 9.43 12.63
N ASP A 38 12.00 9.68 13.84
CA ASP A 38 10.96 10.66 14.15
C ASP A 38 11.38 11.58 15.30
N PRO A 39 11.03 12.88 15.27
CA PRO A 39 11.22 13.74 16.42
C PRO A 39 10.14 13.47 17.49
N GLU A 40 10.46 13.68 18.76
CA GLU A 40 9.54 13.48 19.89
C GLU A 40 8.20 14.20 19.74
N HIS A 41 8.22 15.45 19.26
CA HIS A 41 7.03 16.29 19.12
C HIS A 41 6.10 15.86 17.96
N ARG A 42 6.47 14.82 17.21
CA ARG A 42 5.71 14.31 16.08
C ARG A 42 5.70 12.78 16.05
N PRO A 43 5.07 12.15 17.05
CA PRO A 43 4.95 10.70 17.09
C PRO A 43 4.10 10.19 15.92
N PRO A 44 4.32 8.95 15.47
CA PRO A 44 3.48 8.33 14.46
C PRO A 44 2.05 8.14 14.98
N GLN A 45 1.08 8.16 14.06
CA GLN A 45 -0.30 7.79 14.39
C GLN A 45 -0.38 6.28 14.62
N LEU A 46 -1.01 5.86 15.71
CA LEU A 46 -0.96 4.49 16.18
C LEU A 46 -1.48 3.45 15.18
N THR A 47 -2.69 3.62 14.61
CA THR A 47 -3.26 2.62 13.70
C THR A 47 -2.40 2.40 12.44
N PRO A 48 -1.99 3.45 11.70
CA PRO A 48 -1.02 3.27 10.61
C PRO A 48 0.31 2.67 11.08
N TRP A 49 0.79 3.03 12.26
CA TRP A 49 2.04 2.52 12.81
C TRP A 49 2.04 1.01 13.01
N LEU A 50 0.95 0.45 13.51
CA LEU A 50 0.80 -1.00 13.68
C LEU A 50 0.94 -1.76 12.35
N ASP A 51 0.61 -1.14 11.23
CA ASP A 51 0.83 -1.73 9.91
C ASP A 51 2.20 -1.37 9.33
N VAL A 52 2.48 -0.08 9.11
CA VAL A 52 3.66 0.35 8.34
C VAL A 52 4.94 0.45 9.16
N GLY A 53 4.86 0.33 10.49
CA GLY A 53 6.02 0.25 11.38
C GLY A 53 6.67 -1.13 11.44
N ARG A 54 5.99 -2.15 10.97
CA ARG A 54 6.45 -3.55 11.08
C ARG A 54 7.84 -3.77 10.49
N GLY A 55 8.68 -4.49 11.23
CA GLY A 55 10.04 -4.85 10.83
C GLY A 55 11.08 -3.73 10.92
N LYS A 56 10.69 -2.56 11.43
CA LYS A 56 11.61 -1.43 11.60
C LYS A 56 12.17 -1.38 13.03
N ARG A 57 13.28 -0.68 13.16
CA ARG A 57 13.76 -0.12 14.43
C ARG A 57 13.29 1.33 14.53
N SER A 58 12.96 1.82 15.70
CA SER A 58 12.44 3.18 15.88
C SER A 58 13.33 3.98 16.79
N ILE A 59 13.85 5.10 16.26
CA ILE A 59 14.61 6.07 17.04
C ILE A 59 13.91 7.42 17.08
N SER A 60 14.04 8.11 18.20
CA SER A 60 13.60 9.50 18.30
C SER A 60 14.80 10.43 18.23
N LEU A 61 14.86 11.25 17.17
CA LEU A 61 15.98 12.13 16.87
C LEU A 61 15.50 13.44 16.24
N ASN A 62 15.86 14.55 16.86
CA ASN A 62 15.54 15.88 16.35
C ASN A 62 16.65 16.37 15.39
N ILE A 63 16.48 16.12 14.10
CA ILE A 63 17.45 16.53 13.06
C ILE A 63 17.46 18.04 12.79
N VAL A 64 16.56 18.84 13.37
CA VAL A 64 16.62 20.30 13.33
C VAL A 64 17.63 20.84 14.37
N ASN A 65 17.87 20.07 15.43
CA ASN A 65 18.91 20.33 16.41
C ASN A 65 20.30 20.03 15.80
N PRO A 66 21.31 20.88 15.94
CA PRO A 66 22.66 20.64 15.38
C PRO A 66 23.28 19.31 15.80
N ASP A 67 23.20 18.96 17.10
CA ASP A 67 23.74 17.69 17.59
C ASP A 67 22.96 16.49 17.01
N GLY A 68 21.63 16.61 16.86
CA GLY A 68 20.80 15.61 16.23
C GLY A 68 21.10 15.45 14.73
N LEU A 69 21.39 16.55 14.03
CA LEU A 69 21.84 16.50 12.64
C LEU A 69 23.19 15.79 12.51
N GLU A 70 24.14 16.04 13.43
CA GLU A 70 25.44 15.36 13.43
C GLU A 70 25.26 13.84 13.58
N ILE A 71 24.39 13.39 14.49
CA ILE A 71 24.07 11.97 14.67
C ILE A 71 23.43 11.41 13.38
N PHE A 72 22.46 12.12 12.81
CA PHE A 72 21.87 11.71 11.53
C PHE A 72 22.93 11.54 10.42
N LEU A 73 23.85 12.46 10.31
CA LEU A 73 24.94 12.39 9.31
C LEU A 73 25.88 11.20 9.57
N LYS A 74 26.15 10.85 10.82
CA LYS A 74 26.89 9.60 11.16
C LYS A 74 26.13 8.35 10.71
N LEU A 75 24.81 8.31 10.86
CA LEU A 75 23.98 7.21 10.34
C LEU A 75 24.04 7.12 8.81
N VAL A 76 24.06 8.26 8.11
CA VAL A 76 24.18 8.32 6.65
C VAL A 76 25.48 7.71 6.12
N ASP A 77 26.58 7.79 6.88
CA ASP A 77 27.87 7.22 6.47
C ASP A 77 27.82 5.70 6.23
N SER A 78 26.92 5.01 6.97
CA SER A 78 26.71 3.57 6.86
C SER A 78 25.39 3.19 6.18
N ALA A 79 24.60 4.14 5.70
CA ALA A 79 23.33 3.90 5.07
C ALA A 79 23.46 3.56 3.59
N ASP A 80 22.64 2.63 3.14
CA ASP A 80 22.47 2.32 1.71
C ASP A 80 21.35 3.13 1.08
N VAL A 81 20.28 3.40 1.86
CA VAL A 81 19.07 4.05 1.36
C VAL A 81 18.58 5.09 2.35
N ILE A 82 18.11 6.21 1.83
CA ILE A 82 17.29 7.18 2.57
C ILE A 82 15.91 7.26 1.93
N LEU A 83 14.88 7.24 2.78
CA LEU A 83 13.49 7.50 2.42
C LEU A 83 13.07 8.83 3.04
N GLU A 84 12.58 9.76 2.24
CA GLU A 84 12.05 11.03 2.74
C GLU A 84 10.75 11.42 2.03
N GLY A 85 9.87 12.13 2.75
CA GLY A 85 8.57 12.59 2.24
C GLY A 85 8.37 14.09 2.41
N PHE A 86 9.43 14.87 2.53
CA PHE A 86 9.34 16.31 2.73
C PHE A 86 8.95 17.05 1.45
N ARG A 87 8.39 18.24 1.61
CA ARG A 87 8.19 19.16 0.48
C ARG A 87 9.53 19.57 -0.11
N LYS A 88 9.54 19.86 -1.42
CA LYS A 88 10.73 20.36 -2.11
C LYS A 88 11.36 21.55 -1.38
N GLY A 89 12.68 21.52 -1.25
CA GLY A 89 13.49 22.54 -0.57
C GLY A 89 13.57 22.41 0.96
N VAL A 90 12.80 21.54 1.59
CA VAL A 90 12.92 21.31 3.05
C VAL A 90 14.21 20.57 3.38
N THR A 91 14.50 19.49 2.69
CA THR A 91 15.70 18.68 2.88
C THR A 91 16.97 19.48 2.63
N ASP A 92 16.97 20.35 1.61
CA ASP A 92 18.11 21.22 1.28
C ASP A 92 18.39 22.21 2.42
N ARG A 93 17.33 22.83 3.01
CA ARG A 93 17.47 23.72 4.17
C ARG A 93 17.96 23.02 5.44
N LEU A 94 17.63 21.75 5.59
CA LEU A 94 18.07 20.92 6.72
C LEU A 94 19.48 20.36 6.53
N GLY A 95 20.12 20.56 5.35
CA GLY A 95 21.43 19.99 5.07
C GLY A 95 21.41 18.50 4.73
N ILE A 96 20.26 17.94 4.43
CA ILE A 96 20.04 16.51 4.15
C ILE A 96 19.46 16.25 2.75
N GLY A 97 19.59 17.21 1.83
CA GLY A 97 19.18 17.06 0.43
C GLY A 97 20.07 16.07 -0.33
N TYR A 98 19.56 15.56 -1.45
CA TYR A 98 20.27 14.54 -2.24
C TYR A 98 21.70 14.92 -2.59
N GLN A 99 21.94 16.16 -3.06
CA GLN A 99 23.28 16.58 -3.47
C GLN A 99 24.25 16.63 -2.30
N GLN A 100 23.78 17.08 -1.13
CA GLN A 100 24.59 17.16 0.08
C GLN A 100 24.98 15.77 0.58
N LEU A 101 23.99 14.84 0.64
CA LEU A 101 24.22 13.49 1.12
C LEU A 101 24.96 12.61 0.12
N LYS A 102 24.78 12.82 -1.20
CA LYS A 102 25.57 12.17 -2.24
C LYS A 102 27.06 12.55 -2.17
N ALA A 103 27.36 13.80 -1.84
CA ALA A 103 28.76 14.23 -1.66
C ALA A 103 29.43 13.52 -0.47
N ARG A 104 28.65 13.18 0.57
CA ARG A 104 29.10 12.43 1.75
C ARG A 104 29.18 10.92 1.51
N ASN A 105 28.14 10.36 0.92
CA ASN A 105 28.03 8.94 0.60
C ASN A 105 27.61 8.76 -0.89
N PRO A 106 28.57 8.62 -1.81
CA PRO A 106 28.28 8.49 -3.24
C PRO A 106 27.50 7.23 -3.63
N LYS A 107 27.46 6.23 -2.75
CA LYS A 107 26.71 4.96 -2.96
C LYS A 107 25.25 5.04 -2.53
N LEU A 108 24.86 6.17 -1.93
CA LEU A 108 23.54 6.33 -1.32
C LEU A 108 22.42 6.35 -2.37
N VAL A 109 21.43 5.50 -2.19
CA VAL A 109 20.14 5.57 -2.90
C VAL A 109 19.22 6.51 -2.12
N TYR A 110 18.76 7.57 -2.75
CA TYR A 110 17.96 8.60 -2.11
C TYR A 110 16.52 8.61 -2.68
N ALA A 111 15.56 8.11 -1.95
CA ALA A 111 14.18 8.00 -2.38
C ALA A 111 13.30 9.13 -1.82
N SER A 112 12.77 9.96 -2.74
CA SER A 112 11.82 11.04 -2.44
C SER A 112 10.40 10.55 -2.71
N ILE A 113 9.55 10.52 -1.69
CA ILE A 113 8.18 9.98 -1.77
C ILE A 113 7.19 11.07 -1.34
N ASN A 114 6.49 11.67 -2.30
CA ASN A 114 5.63 12.83 -2.05
C ASN A 114 4.34 12.79 -2.88
N CYS A 115 3.49 13.84 -2.79
CA CYS A 115 2.20 13.83 -3.46
C CYS A 115 2.30 14.10 -4.98
N PHE A 116 3.09 15.11 -5.41
CA PHE A 116 3.01 15.67 -6.76
C PHE A 116 4.31 15.57 -7.57
N GLY A 117 5.36 14.99 -7.02
CA GLY A 117 6.67 14.95 -7.66
C GLY A 117 7.55 16.15 -7.30
N ARG A 118 8.78 16.12 -7.80
CA ARG A 118 9.83 17.12 -7.53
C ARG A 118 10.05 18.10 -8.68
N SER A 119 9.25 18.01 -9.73
CA SER A 119 9.33 18.85 -10.93
C SER A 119 7.96 19.35 -11.36
N GLY A 120 7.96 20.43 -12.16
CA GLY A 120 6.75 21.03 -12.70
C GLY A 120 6.04 21.99 -11.74
N PRO A 121 4.87 22.50 -12.14
CA PRO A 121 4.21 23.63 -11.45
C PRO A 121 3.67 23.28 -10.05
N TRP A 122 3.63 22.00 -9.67
CA TRP A 122 3.11 21.55 -8.39
C TRP A 122 4.17 21.06 -7.42
N GLU A 123 5.45 21.14 -7.77
CA GLU A 123 6.57 20.61 -7.00
C GLU A 123 6.67 21.13 -5.55
N PHE A 124 6.15 22.32 -5.26
CA PHE A 124 6.13 22.92 -3.93
C PHE A 124 4.79 22.74 -3.19
N ARG A 125 3.77 22.13 -3.85
CA ARG A 125 2.45 21.99 -3.23
C ARG A 125 2.45 20.90 -2.16
N PRO A 126 1.79 21.14 -1.01
CA PRO A 126 1.48 20.09 -0.06
C PRO A 126 0.38 19.19 -0.63
N GLY A 127 0.39 17.92 -0.26
CA GLY A 127 -0.68 17.01 -0.62
C GLY A 127 -0.53 15.64 0.02
N PHE A 128 -1.64 14.95 0.10
CA PHE A 128 -1.81 13.61 0.62
C PHE A 128 -2.67 12.79 -0.35
N GLU A 129 -3.06 11.59 0.02
CA GLU A 129 -3.87 10.65 -0.74
C GLU A 129 -5.03 11.30 -1.50
N GLN A 130 -5.90 12.04 -0.78
CA GLN A 130 -7.10 12.62 -1.38
C GLN A 130 -6.80 13.76 -2.38
N ASN A 131 -5.67 14.46 -2.19
CA ASN A 131 -5.22 15.46 -3.15
C ASN A 131 -4.74 14.82 -4.46
N ALA A 132 -4.06 13.67 -4.37
CA ALA A 132 -3.66 12.90 -5.56
C ALA A 132 -4.88 12.35 -6.30
N GLN A 133 -5.86 11.77 -5.60
CA GLN A 133 -7.11 11.31 -6.19
C GLN A 133 -7.86 12.43 -6.92
N ALA A 134 -7.95 13.61 -6.31
CA ALA A 134 -8.60 14.77 -6.92
C ALA A 134 -7.87 15.23 -8.18
N ALA A 135 -6.53 15.31 -8.11
CA ALA A 135 -5.70 15.78 -9.21
C ALA A 135 -5.68 14.86 -10.44
N THR A 136 -5.96 13.58 -10.25
CA THR A 136 -5.89 12.54 -11.29
C THR A 136 -7.26 12.06 -11.79
N GLY A 137 -8.33 12.72 -11.37
CA GLY A 137 -9.69 12.42 -11.84
C GLY A 137 -10.38 11.24 -11.15
N VAL A 138 -9.72 10.57 -10.20
CA VAL A 138 -10.31 9.41 -9.46
C VAL A 138 -11.60 9.80 -8.76
N GLN A 139 -11.66 10.94 -8.09
CA GLN A 139 -12.85 11.38 -7.35
C GLN A 139 -14.03 11.70 -8.27
N ILE A 140 -13.77 12.28 -9.43
CA ILE A 140 -14.82 12.52 -10.46
C ILE A 140 -15.31 11.20 -11.02
N ARG A 141 -14.39 10.26 -11.29
CA ARG A 141 -14.78 8.93 -11.77
C ARG A 141 -15.63 8.17 -10.76
N ASN A 142 -15.31 8.23 -9.47
CA ASN A 142 -16.10 7.62 -8.40
C ASN A 142 -17.51 8.21 -8.27
N SER A 143 -17.78 9.38 -8.84
CA SER A 143 -19.11 9.97 -8.92
C SER A 143 -19.86 9.68 -10.23
N GLY A 144 -19.26 8.91 -11.15
CA GLY A 144 -19.82 8.60 -12.47
C GLY A 144 -19.53 9.67 -13.53
N GLY A 145 -18.48 10.47 -13.35
CA GLY A 145 -18.08 11.51 -14.32
C GLY A 145 -18.95 12.77 -14.29
N LYS A 146 -20.03 12.78 -13.50
CA LYS A 146 -21.00 13.88 -13.35
C LYS A 146 -21.39 14.02 -11.89
N GLY A 147 -21.76 15.24 -11.48
CA GLY A 147 -22.21 15.53 -10.11
C GLY A 147 -21.08 15.80 -9.11
N GLN A 148 -21.33 15.56 -7.82
CA GLN A 148 -20.36 15.84 -6.76
C GLN A 148 -19.24 14.81 -6.76
N PRO A 149 -17.94 15.23 -6.74
CA PRO A 149 -16.81 14.33 -6.61
C PRO A 149 -16.93 13.47 -5.35
N ARG A 150 -16.45 12.22 -5.41
CA ARG A 150 -16.44 11.29 -4.27
C ARG A 150 -15.05 10.70 -4.09
N PRO A 151 -14.43 10.89 -2.91
CA PRO A 151 -13.15 10.24 -2.62
C PRO A 151 -13.33 8.72 -2.55
N ALA A 152 -12.32 7.97 -2.94
CA ALA A 152 -12.23 6.56 -2.61
C ALA A 152 -12.00 6.40 -1.11
N THR A 153 -12.60 5.39 -0.52
CA THR A 153 -12.58 5.17 0.94
C THR A 153 -11.32 4.46 1.43
N PHE A 154 -10.42 4.05 0.54
CA PHE A 154 -9.15 3.39 0.85
C PHE A 154 -7.97 4.13 0.22
N THR A 155 -6.80 4.00 0.83
CA THR A 155 -5.58 4.75 0.53
C THR A 155 -4.71 4.02 -0.51
N LEU A 156 -5.30 3.74 -1.69
CA LEU A 156 -4.65 2.96 -2.75
C LEU A 156 -3.37 3.62 -3.27
N ASN A 157 -3.38 4.96 -3.40
CA ASN A 157 -2.21 5.67 -3.92
C ASN A 157 -1.07 5.69 -2.89
N ASP A 158 -1.37 5.84 -1.59
CA ASP A 158 -0.35 5.77 -0.55
C ASP A 158 0.35 4.41 -0.55
N TYR A 159 -0.41 3.31 -0.42
CA TYR A 159 0.17 1.97 -0.45
C TYR A 159 0.82 1.64 -1.80
N GLY A 160 0.17 1.97 -2.90
CA GLY A 160 0.70 1.75 -4.25
C GLY A 160 2.00 2.53 -4.50
N THR A 161 2.08 3.78 -4.03
CA THR A 161 3.31 4.59 -4.15
C THR A 161 4.43 4.04 -3.27
N GLY A 162 4.10 3.58 -2.06
CA GLY A 162 5.09 2.94 -1.18
C GLY A 162 5.69 1.68 -1.80
N ILE A 163 4.86 0.81 -2.41
CA ILE A 163 5.33 -0.38 -3.13
C ILE A 163 6.12 0.00 -4.39
N ALA A 164 5.66 0.99 -5.17
CA ALA A 164 6.38 1.49 -6.34
C ALA A 164 7.73 2.11 -5.97
N ALA A 165 7.81 2.84 -4.85
CA ALA A 165 9.05 3.37 -4.33
C ALA A 165 10.02 2.26 -3.90
N ALA A 166 9.54 1.22 -3.22
CA ALA A 166 10.35 0.06 -2.85
C ALA A 166 10.89 -0.65 -4.10
N TYR A 167 10.06 -0.84 -5.14
CA TYR A 167 10.51 -1.33 -6.44
C TYR A 167 11.62 -0.45 -7.03
N GLY A 168 11.43 0.89 -7.05
CA GLY A 168 12.44 1.83 -7.55
C GLY A 168 13.74 1.78 -6.75
N VAL A 169 13.67 1.67 -5.42
CA VAL A 169 14.84 1.49 -4.55
C VAL A 169 15.59 0.20 -4.88
N MET A 170 14.89 -0.93 -5.03
CA MET A 170 15.53 -2.20 -5.39
C MET A 170 16.21 -2.15 -6.76
N MET A 171 15.59 -1.47 -7.75
CA MET A 171 16.23 -1.25 -9.06
C MET A 171 17.48 -0.36 -8.95
N ALA A 172 17.44 0.67 -8.11
CA ALA A 172 18.60 1.54 -7.87
C ALA A 172 19.74 0.81 -7.15
N LEU A 173 19.43 -0.08 -6.19
CA LEU A 173 20.40 -0.94 -5.53
C LEU A 173 21.03 -1.93 -6.52
N LEU A 174 20.22 -2.56 -7.38
CA LEU A 174 20.74 -3.45 -8.43
C LEU A 174 21.65 -2.73 -9.43
N GLU A 175 21.34 -1.50 -9.81
CA GLU A 175 22.18 -0.70 -10.67
C GLU A 175 23.49 -0.30 -9.96
N ARG A 176 23.39 0.02 -8.66
CA ARG A 176 24.57 0.30 -7.82
C ARG A 176 25.57 -0.86 -7.79
N GLU A 177 25.12 -2.11 -7.78
CA GLU A 177 26.02 -3.29 -7.84
C GLU A 177 26.89 -3.30 -9.11
N LYS A 178 26.39 -2.72 -10.20
CA LYS A 178 27.14 -2.63 -11.48
C LYS A 178 28.04 -1.39 -11.54
N THR A 179 27.55 -0.27 -11.03
CA THR A 179 28.18 1.03 -11.22
C THR A 179 29.01 1.52 -10.03
N GLY A 180 28.76 0.95 -8.84
CA GLY A 180 29.31 1.43 -7.58
C GLY A 180 28.72 2.76 -7.11
N GLN A 181 27.70 3.31 -7.81
CA GLN A 181 27.12 4.62 -7.53
C GLN A 181 25.65 4.52 -7.16
N GLY A 182 25.24 5.26 -6.12
CA GLY A 182 23.85 5.46 -5.79
C GLY A 182 23.18 6.49 -6.71
N GLN A 183 21.85 6.61 -6.59
CA GLN A 183 21.07 7.54 -7.38
C GLN A 183 19.84 8.05 -6.63
N GLN A 184 19.21 9.10 -7.15
CA GLN A 184 17.92 9.56 -6.68
C GLN A 184 16.81 8.74 -7.31
N VAL A 185 15.84 8.34 -6.48
CA VAL A 185 14.57 7.71 -6.87
C VAL A 185 13.45 8.66 -6.50
N GLU A 186 12.50 8.87 -7.39
CA GLU A 186 11.33 9.70 -7.13
C GLU A 186 10.06 8.87 -7.33
N ALA A 187 9.16 8.91 -6.35
CA ALA A 187 7.83 8.33 -6.44
C ALA A 187 6.80 9.34 -5.94
N ALA A 188 5.68 9.47 -6.66
CA ALA A 188 4.63 10.41 -6.29
C ALA A 188 3.24 9.78 -6.33
N LEU A 189 2.39 10.16 -5.36
CA LEU A 189 1.02 9.65 -5.28
C LEU A 189 0.23 9.93 -6.56
N SER A 190 0.42 11.11 -7.16
CA SER A 190 -0.23 11.47 -8.42
C SER A 190 0.25 10.63 -9.61
N TYR A 191 1.53 10.25 -9.64
CA TYR A 191 2.08 9.37 -10.69
C TYR A 191 1.52 7.95 -10.54
N THR A 192 1.52 7.44 -9.32
CA THR A 192 0.94 6.13 -9.00
C THR A 192 -0.55 6.10 -9.31
N SER A 193 -1.30 7.13 -8.91
CA SER A 193 -2.72 7.27 -9.20
C SER A 193 -3.01 7.22 -10.70
N ALA A 194 -2.23 7.97 -11.50
CA ALA A 194 -2.33 7.93 -12.96
C ALA A 194 -1.96 6.56 -13.54
N ALA A 195 -0.90 5.93 -13.05
CA ALA A 195 -0.45 4.61 -13.51
C ALA A 195 -1.48 3.50 -13.22
N ILE A 196 -2.03 3.46 -12.00
CA ILE A 196 -3.07 2.49 -11.63
C ILE A 196 -4.35 2.70 -12.44
N SER A 197 -4.66 3.95 -12.77
CA SER A 197 -5.79 4.33 -13.61
C SER A 197 -5.45 4.36 -15.10
N GLY A 198 -4.31 3.80 -15.52
CA GLY A 198 -3.71 3.96 -16.84
C GLY A 198 -4.67 3.69 -18.01
N GLN A 199 -5.51 2.66 -17.92
CA GLN A 199 -6.52 2.35 -18.93
C GLN A 199 -7.51 3.51 -19.18
N TYR A 200 -7.75 4.36 -18.18
CA TYR A 200 -8.65 5.51 -18.28
C TYR A 200 -7.95 6.76 -18.80
N HIS A 201 -6.64 6.75 -18.94
CA HIS A 201 -5.84 7.82 -19.51
C HIS A 201 -5.44 7.56 -20.96
N VAL A 202 -5.76 6.36 -21.51
CA VAL A 202 -5.57 6.09 -22.94
C VAL A 202 -6.58 6.90 -23.74
N THR A 203 -6.10 7.64 -24.73
CA THR A 203 -6.92 8.42 -25.66
C THR A 203 -6.36 8.34 -27.08
N HIS A 204 -7.21 8.45 -28.08
CA HIS A 204 -6.82 8.54 -29.48
C HIS A 204 -7.85 9.35 -30.27
N GLN A 205 -7.50 9.72 -31.51
CA GLN A 205 -8.42 10.44 -32.37
C GLN A 205 -9.75 9.67 -32.55
N ASN A 206 -10.85 10.37 -32.41
CA ASN A 206 -12.22 9.82 -32.44
C ASN A 206 -12.60 8.89 -31.28
N TYR A 207 -11.81 8.84 -30.21
CA TYR A 207 -12.18 8.08 -29.03
C TYR A 207 -13.27 8.81 -28.24
N VAL A 208 -14.44 8.20 -28.14
CA VAL A 208 -15.52 8.65 -27.26
C VAL A 208 -15.44 7.82 -25.97
N ARG A 209 -15.07 8.49 -24.89
CA ARG A 209 -14.97 7.83 -23.59
C ARG A 209 -16.36 7.50 -23.06
N ASN A 210 -16.58 6.22 -22.73
CA ASN A 210 -17.75 5.76 -22.01
C ASN A 210 -17.28 5.25 -20.63
N ASP A 211 -17.00 6.19 -19.73
CA ASP A 211 -16.57 5.85 -18.37
C ASP A 211 -17.76 5.35 -17.54
N ILE A 212 -17.71 4.07 -17.20
CA ILE A 212 -18.63 3.49 -16.24
C ILE A 212 -18.11 3.82 -14.84
N GLY A 213 -18.87 4.56 -14.08
CA GLY A 213 -18.52 4.98 -12.72
C GLY A 213 -19.73 5.47 -11.97
N GLY A 214 -19.57 5.67 -10.66
CA GLY A 214 -20.60 6.23 -9.79
C GLY A 214 -21.22 5.24 -8.80
N PRO A 215 -22.00 5.76 -7.85
CA PRO A 215 -22.47 4.97 -6.70
C PRO A 215 -23.47 3.88 -7.03
N GLY A 216 -24.10 3.94 -8.20
CA GLY A 216 -25.04 2.91 -8.68
C GLY A 216 -24.42 1.86 -9.60
N VAL A 217 -23.10 1.96 -9.86
CA VAL A 217 -22.43 1.01 -10.75
C VAL A 217 -22.22 -0.32 -10.05
N ARG A 218 -22.81 -1.35 -10.60
CA ARG A 218 -22.73 -2.72 -10.08
C ARG A 218 -21.77 -3.61 -10.87
N GLY A 219 -20.95 -3.06 -11.76
CA GLY A 219 -19.98 -3.78 -12.59
C GLY A 219 -19.81 -3.17 -13.97
N LEU A 220 -19.01 -3.81 -14.82
CA LEU A 220 -18.73 -3.35 -16.18
C LEU A 220 -19.92 -3.55 -17.12
N ASN A 221 -20.64 -4.65 -16.96
CA ASN A 221 -21.82 -5.04 -17.72
C ASN A 221 -22.60 -6.11 -16.94
N ALA A 222 -23.69 -6.63 -17.51
CA ALA A 222 -24.50 -7.67 -16.87
C ALA A 222 -23.71 -8.97 -16.59
N LEU A 223 -22.74 -9.33 -17.42
CA LEU A 223 -21.94 -10.53 -17.24
C LEU A 223 -20.72 -10.35 -16.33
N THR A 224 -20.44 -9.10 -15.94
CA THR A 224 -19.34 -8.77 -15.02
C THR A 224 -19.84 -7.74 -14.02
N GLY A 225 -20.38 -8.23 -12.91
CA GLY A 225 -21.02 -7.36 -11.93
C GLY A 225 -21.53 -8.02 -10.67
N LEU A 226 -22.07 -7.16 -9.78
CA LEU A 226 -22.65 -7.52 -8.49
C LEU A 226 -24.12 -7.95 -8.64
N TYR A 227 -24.47 -9.02 -7.96
CA TYR A 227 -25.82 -9.56 -7.86
C TYR A 227 -26.17 -9.86 -6.41
N GLU A 228 -27.40 -9.54 -6.02
CA GLU A 228 -27.95 -9.91 -4.72
C GLU A 228 -28.41 -11.37 -4.78
N SER A 229 -27.94 -12.16 -3.84
CA SER A 229 -28.48 -13.51 -3.55
C SER A 229 -29.49 -13.42 -2.41
N SER A 230 -30.11 -14.51 -2.02
CA SER A 230 -31.12 -14.49 -0.95
C SER A 230 -30.57 -14.07 0.43
N ASP A 231 -29.27 -14.11 0.64
CA ASP A 231 -28.60 -13.87 1.94
C ASP A 231 -27.45 -12.88 1.91
N SER A 232 -26.90 -12.53 0.73
CA SER A 232 -25.78 -11.60 0.60
C SER A 232 -25.58 -11.16 -0.85
N TRP A 233 -24.39 -10.65 -1.18
CA TRP A 233 -24.00 -10.23 -2.52
C TRP A 233 -22.90 -11.13 -3.09
N VAL A 234 -22.99 -11.39 -4.40
CA VAL A 234 -21.97 -12.10 -5.17
C VAL A 234 -21.47 -11.22 -6.32
N PHE A 235 -20.23 -11.45 -6.75
CA PHE A 235 -19.67 -10.86 -7.94
C PHE A 235 -19.47 -11.95 -9.01
N LEU A 236 -20.16 -11.78 -10.14
CA LEU A 236 -20.09 -12.66 -11.32
C LEU A 236 -19.06 -12.10 -12.30
N SER A 237 -18.26 -12.98 -12.94
CA SER A 237 -17.39 -12.62 -14.07
C SER A 237 -17.51 -13.65 -15.18
N ILE A 238 -18.09 -13.25 -16.30
CA ILE A 238 -18.16 -14.03 -17.54
C ILE A 238 -17.52 -13.20 -18.64
N SER A 239 -16.48 -13.71 -19.26
CA SER A 239 -15.63 -13.01 -20.22
C SER A 239 -15.70 -13.57 -21.64
N SER A 240 -16.32 -14.74 -21.83
CA SER A 240 -16.36 -15.44 -23.11
C SER A 240 -17.74 -16.00 -23.45
N ASN A 241 -17.99 -16.21 -24.75
CA ASN A 241 -19.22 -16.85 -25.20
C ASN A 241 -19.33 -18.30 -24.70
N ARG A 242 -18.20 -18.99 -24.57
CA ARG A 242 -18.16 -20.35 -23.99
C ARG A 242 -18.63 -20.38 -22.55
N GLU A 243 -18.20 -19.43 -21.73
CA GLU A 243 -18.66 -19.31 -20.33
C GLU A 243 -20.16 -18.97 -20.26
N TRP A 244 -20.64 -18.11 -21.16
CA TRP A 244 -22.07 -17.83 -21.30
C TRP A 244 -22.88 -19.09 -21.65
N GLU A 245 -22.45 -19.87 -22.61
CA GLU A 245 -23.08 -21.13 -23.00
C GLU A 245 -23.05 -22.13 -21.83
N THR A 246 -21.93 -22.19 -21.09
CA THR A 246 -21.81 -23.03 -19.90
C THR A 246 -22.78 -22.59 -18.81
N LEU A 247 -22.94 -21.28 -18.56
CA LEU A 247 -23.94 -20.76 -17.63
C LEU A 247 -25.36 -21.16 -18.04
N CYS A 248 -25.70 -20.98 -19.32
CA CYS A 248 -27.01 -21.33 -19.87
C CYS A 248 -27.30 -22.85 -19.86
N GLY A 249 -26.28 -23.67 -19.63
CA GLY A 249 -26.44 -25.12 -19.39
C GLY A 249 -27.01 -25.48 -18.03
N ILE A 250 -27.06 -24.54 -17.08
CA ILE A 250 -27.68 -24.73 -15.76
C ILE A 250 -29.17 -24.45 -15.88
N GLU A 251 -29.99 -25.24 -15.17
CA GLU A 251 -31.45 -25.18 -15.22
C GLU A 251 -31.97 -23.76 -15.01
N GLU A 252 -31.50 -23.06 -14.00
CA GLU A 252 -31.97 -21.71 -13.63
C GLU A 252 -31.69 -20.66 -14.71
N PHE A 253 -30.65 -20.84 -15.51
CA PHE A 253 -30.24 -19.90 -16.55
C PHE A 253 -30.60 -20.36 -17.97
N SER A 254 -31.11 -21.58 -18.13
CA SER A 254 -31.37 -22.22 -19.43
C SER A 254 -32.26 -21.37 -20.35
N ASN A 255 -33.29 -20.75 -19.80
CA ASN A 255 -34.18 -19.86 -20.53
C ASN A 255 -33.49 -18.60 -21.10
N LEU A 256 -32.37 -18.16 -20.52
CA LEU A 256 -31.63 -17.00 -21.02
C LEU A 256 -30.93 -17.30 -22.34
N GLY A 257 -30.39 -18.53 -22.47
CA GLY A 257 -29.73 -18.99 -23.70
C GLY A 257 -30.66 -19.07 -24.91
N LEU A 258 -31.97 -19.18 -24.69
CA LEU A 258 -32.97 -19.27 -25.74
C LEU A 258 -33.56 -17.93 -26.15
N ARG A 259 -33.32 -16.85 -25.43
CA ARG A 259 -33.87 -15.53 -25.75
C ARG A 259 -33.13 -14.90 -26.92
N GLU A 260 -33.89 -14.51 -28.00
CA GLU A 260 -33.32 -13.88 -29.19
C GLU A 260 -32.40 -12.68 -28.87
N GLY A 261 -32.73 -11.90 -27.85
CA GLY A 261 -31.94 -10.76 -27.39
C GLY A 261 -30.60 -11.11 -26.77
N PHE A 262 -30.28 -12.38 -26.49
CA PHE A 262 -29.08 -12.82 -25.77
C PHE A 262 -28.24 -13.85 -26.54
N LEU A 263 -28.63 -14.22 -27.75
CA LEU A 263 -27.99 -15.27 -28.55
C LEU A 263 -26.55 -14.97 -28.98
N SER A 264 -26.15 -13.73 -29.02
CA SER A 264 -24.77 -13.34 -29.34
C SER A 264 -24.25 -12.26 -28.40
N ASP A 265 -22.93 -12.16 -28.28
CA ASP A 265 -22.28 -11.13 -27.48
C ASP A 265 -22.74 -9.71 -27.82
N ARG A 266 -22.86 -9.42 -29.15
CA ARG A 266 -23.39 -8.14 -29.64
C ARG A 266 -24.83 -7.87 -29.17
N LEU A 267 -25.67 -8.89 -29.14
CA LEU A 267 -27.06 -8.76 -28.70
C LEU A 267 -27.12 -8.59 -27.17
N ARG A 268 -26.33 -9.34 -26.44
CA ARG A 268 -26.22 -9.18 -24.98
C ARG A 268 -25.73 -7.77 -24.57
N SER A 269 -24.70 -7.27 -25.24
CA SER A 269 -24.22 -5.90 -25.04
C SER A 269 -25.28 -4.83 -25.36
N LYS A 270 -26.06 -5.03 -26.41
CA LYS A 270 -27.16 -4.13 -26.77
C LYS A 270 -28.30 -4.16 -25.75
N ASN A 271 -28.56 -5.32 -25.16
CA ASN A 271 -29.64 -5.58 -24.21
C ASN A 271 -29.12 -5.75 -22.77
N ASP A 272 -28.00 -5.11 -22.43
CA ASP A 272 -27.30 -5.32 -21.16
C ASP A 272 -28.19 -5.11 -19.92
N LEU A 273 -29.02 -4.06 -19.93
CA LEU A 273 -29.95 -3.79 -18.84
C LEU A 273 -31.00 -4.90 -18.68
N LEU A 274 -31.56 -5.39 -19.79
CA LEU A 274 -32.54 -6.47 -19.75
C LEU A 274 -31.92 -7.80 -19.29
N LEU A 275 -30.68 -8.03 -19.68
CA LEU A 275 -29.92 -9.19 -19.21
C LEU A 275 -29.62 -9.08 -17.72
N ARG A 276 -29.23 -7.91 -17.24
CA ARG A 276 -28.99 -7.63 -15.81
C ARG A 276 -30.24 -7.89 -14.98
N GLU A 277 -31.38 -7.34 -15.37
CA GLU A 277 -32.67 -7.58 -14.70
C GLU A 277 -33.06 -9.06 -14.66
N ALA A 278 -32.76 -9.80 -15.73
CA ALA A 278 -33.04 -11.23 -15.77
C ALA A 278 -32.13 -12.02 -14.81
N LEU A 279 -30.84 -11.67 -14.75
CA LEU A 279 -29.88 -12.28 -13.84
C LEU A 279 -30.19 -11.94 -12.37
N GLU A 280 -30.57 -10.70 -12.06
CA GLU A 280 -31.00 -10.28 -10.72
C GLU A 280 -32.18 -11.15 -10.19
N LYS A 281 -33.16 -11.42 -11.05
CA LYS A 281 -34.31 -12.29 -10.71
C LYS A 281 -33.91 -13.73 -10.43
N ILE A 282 -32.84 -14.21 -11.03
CA ILE A 282 -32.33 -15.58 -10.82
C ILE A 282 -31.47 -15.61 -9.56
N PHE A 283 -30.50 -14.72 -9.41
CA PHE A 283 -29.58 -14.79 -8.28
C PHE A 283 -30.25 -14.66 -6.91
N VAL A 284 -31.32 -13.88 -6.79
CA VAL A 284 -32.07 -13.71 -5.54
C VAL A 284 -32.78 -15.00 -5.08
N THR A 285 -32.94 -16.00 -5.94
CA THR A 285 -33.70 -17.23 -5.61
C THR A 285 -32.94 -18.19 -4.72
N ASN A 286 -31.63 -18.11 -4.66
CA ASN A 286 -30.82 -19.05 -3.88
C ASN A 286 -29.75 -18.32 -3.06
N SER A 287 -29.15 -19.03 -2.09
CA SER A 287 -28.12 -18.50 -1.19
C SER A 287 -26.79 -18.32 -1.89
N THR A 288 -25.95 -17.46 -1.33
CA THR A 288 -24.55 -17.24 -1.76
C THR A 288 -23.78 -18.56 -1.85
N THR A 289 -23.92 -19.43 -0.84
CA THR A 289 -23.23 -20.73 -0.81
C THR A 289 -23.69 -21.64 -1.96
N TYR A 290 -24.98 -21.66 -2.25
CA TYR A 290 -25.51 -22.40 -3.40
C TYR A 290 -24.88 -21.92 -4.70
N TRP A 291 -24.89 -20.60 -4.96
CA TRP A 291 -24.36 -20.03 -6.18
C TRP A 291 -22.85 -20.23 -6.34
N ILE A 292 -22.08 -20.05 -5.28
CA ILE A 292 -20.62 -20.29 -5.32
C ILE A 292 -20.32 -21.74 -5.69
N ARG A 293 -21.01 -22.70 -5.03
CA ARG A 293 -20.83 -24.12 -5.31
C ARG A 293 -21.19 -24.48 -6.76
N THR A 294 -22.34 -23.99 -7.21
CA THR A 294 -22.85 -24.24 -8.58
C THR A 294 -21.89 -23.67 -9.62
N MET A 295 -21.50 -22.40 -9.51
CA MET A 295 -20.59 -21.75 -10.46
C MET A 295 -19.20 -22.36 -10.45
N SER A 296 -18.67 -22.70 -9.28
CA SER A 296 -17.36 -23.37 -9.15
C SER A 296 -17.35 -24.74 -9.83
N SER A 297 -18.45 -25.50 -9.75
CA SER A 297 -18.54 -26.83 -10.36
C SER A 297 -18.47 -26.82 -11.88
N ILE A 298 -18.78 -25.69 -12.51
CA ILE A 298 -18.74 -25.50 -13.96
C ILE A 298 -17.64 -24.52 -14.40
N GLY A 299 -16.77 -24.08 -13.48
CA GLY A 299 -15.63 -23.23 -13.78
C GLY A 299 -15.97 -21.77 -14.07
N ILE A 300 -17.14 -21.26 -13.68
CA ILE A 300 -17.49 -19.85 -13.81
C ILE A 300 -17.04 -19.08 -12.56
N PRO A 301 -16.27 -17.99 -12.72
CA PRO A 301 -15.85 -17.16 -11.60
C PRO A 301 -17.04 -16.46 -10.93
N LEU A 302 -17.30 -16.83 -9.68
CA LEU A 302 -18.25 -16.16 -8.82
C LEU A 302 -17.77 -16.21 -7.37
N VAL A 303 -17.75 -15.06 -6.72
CA VAL A 303 -17.27 -14.93 -5.34
C VAL A 303 -18.26 -14.13 -4.50
N LYS A 304 -18.28 -14.40 -3.20
CA LYS A 304 -19.03 -13.60 -2.23
C LYS A 304 -18.39 -12.23 -2.08
N ASN A 305 -19.22 -11.21 -1.94
CA ASN A 305 -18.77 -9.89 -1.54
C ASN A 305 -18.59 -9.85 -0.01
N THR A 306 -17.36 -10.02 0.43
CA THR A 306 -16.99 -10.26 1.83
C THR A 306 -16.73 -8.96 2.58
N THR A 307 -17.14 -8.88 3.84
CA THR A 307 -16.79 -7.80 4.77
C THR A 307 -15.40 -8.01 5.37
N ALA A 308 -14.79 -6.94 5.91
CA ALA A 308 -13.52 -7.05 6.62
C ALA A 308 -13.61 -8.02 7.82
N ALA A 309 -14.72 -8.03 8.55
CA ALA A 309 -14.94 -8.95 9.67
C ALA A 309 -14.93 -10.41 9.21
N GLU A 310 -15.59 -10.72 8.10
CA GLU A 310 -15.61 -12.08 7.54
C GLU A 310 -14.23 -12.51 7.03
N ILE A 311 -13.45 -11.58 6.43
CA ILE A 311 -12.07 -11.90 6.03
C ILE A 311 -11.22 -12.29 7.23
N HIS A 312 -11.38 -11.60 8.37
CA HIS A 312 -10.64 -11.88 9.60
C HIS A 312 -11.14 -13.13 10.34
N SER A 313 -12.38 -13.55 10.16
CA SER A 313 -12.93 -14.76 10.81
C SER A 313 -12.77 -16.04 10.00
N ASP A 314 -12.36 -15.96 8.75
CA ASP A 314 -12.21 -17.11 7.85
C ASP A 314 -10.83 -17.76 8.05
N GLU A 315 -10.81 -18.98 8.61
CA GLU A 315 -9.61 -19.76 8.88
C GLU A 315 -8.74 -19.97 7.64
N PHE A 316 -9.36 -20.15 6.46
CA PHE A 316 -8.62 -20.31 5.21
C PHE A 316 -7.80 -19.05 4.85
N ASN A 317 -8.25 -17.86 5.23
CA ASN A 317 -7.47 -16.62 5.04
C ASN A 317 -6.23 -16.58 5.95
N HIS A 318 -6.29 -17.18 7.13
CA HIS A 318 -5.15 -17.33 8.02
C HIS A 318 -4.19 -18.42 7.52
N GLU A 319 -4.69 -19.59 7.14
CA GLU A 319 -3.89 -20.71 6.62
C GLU A 319 -3.07 -20.31 5.39
N ARG A 320 -3.66 -19.60 4.43
CA ARG A 320 -2.97 -19.12 3.23
C ARG A 320 -2.14 -17.85 3.44
N GLY A 321 -2.15 -17.29 4.64
CA GLY A 321 -1.37 -16.11 5.01
C GLY A 321 -1.88 -14.77 4.46
N LEU A 322 -3.16 -14.70 4.04
CA LEU A 322 -3.80 -13.42 3.70
C LEU A 322 -3.95 -12.54 4.95
N ILE A 323 -4.32 -13.17 6.05
CA ILE A 323 -4.34 -12.59 7.39
C ILE A 323 -3.26 -13.27 8.23
N LYS A 324 -2.52 -12.49 8.98
CA LYS A 324 -1.50 -12.95 9.93
C LYS A 324 -1.86 -12.51 11.32
N ASP A 325 -1.91 -13.47 12.25
CA ASP A 325 -2.12 -13.18 13.67
C ASP A 325 -0.79 -13.01 14.38
N ASN A 326 -0.76 -12.08 15.29
CA ASN A 326 0.38 -11.89 16.17
C ASN A 326 -0.08 -11.51 17.57
N ASN A 327 0.55 -12.10 18.56
CA ASN A 327 0.36 -11.73 19.96
C ASN A 327 1.31 -10.59 20.35
N TYR A 328 1.18 -9.47 19.68
CA TYR A 328 2.04 -8.29 19.82
C TYR A 328 2.08 -7.78 21.26
N ALA A 329 0.95 -7.75 21.94
CA ALA A 329 0.86 -7.30 23.32
C ALA A 329 1.76 -8.13 24.28
N ASN A 330 1.85 -9.44 24.06
CA ASN A 330 2.69 -10.32 24.88
C ASN A 330 4.17 -10.17 24.53
N SER A 331 4.52 -9.99 23.25
CA SER A 331 5.91 -9.84 22.82
C SER A 331 6.56 -8.53 23.33
N MET A 332 5.76 -7.48 23.50
CA MET A 332 6.25 -6.15 23.87
C MET A 332 6.02 -5.78 25.34
N LYS A 333 5.44 -6.67 26.17
CA LYS A 333 5.03 -6.36 27.54
C LYS A 333 4.19 -5.07 27.66
N LEU A 334 3.53 -4.68 26.57
CA LEU A 334 2.59 -3.59 26.55
C LEU A 334 1.30 -4.05 27.23
N ASN A 335 0.78 -3.22 28.13
CA ASN A 335 -0.46 -3.50 28.85
C ASN A 335 -1.55 -4.02 27.92
N SER A 336 -2.33 -4.96 28.43
CA SER A 336 -3.37 -5.79 27.82
C SER A 336 -4.43 -5.10 26.97
N THR A 337 -4.32 -3.81 26.66
CA THR A 337 -5.31 -3.03 25.92
C THR A 337 -5.45 -3.47 24.44
N TRP A 338 -4.41 -4.05 23.87
CA TRP A 338 -4.34 -4.36 22.43
C TRP A 338 -4.62 -5.83 22.10
N GLY A 339 -4.46 -6.74 23.07
CA GLY A 339 -4.71 -8.16 22.87
C GLY A 339 -3.96 -8.77 21.68
N ASN A 340 -4.58 -9.73 21.05
CA ASN A 340 -4.12 -10.28 19.77
C ASN A 340 -4.39 -9.26 18.66
N THR A 341 -3.39 -9.00 17.84
CA THR A 341 -3.51 -8.16 16.65
C THR A 341 -3.37 -9.00 15.41
N SER A 342 -4.13 -8.66 14.38
CA SER A 342 -3.99 -9.28 13.06
C SER A 342 -3.82 -8.20 11.99
N TRP A 343 -3.10 -8.54 10.94
CA TRP A 343 -2.84 -7.66 9.81
C TRP A 343 -2.78 -8.40 8.49
N ALA A 344 -2.83 -7.66 7.40
CA ALA A 344 -2.64 -8.24 6.07
C ALA A 344 -1.25 -8.84 5.92
N GLY A 345 -1.19 -10.05 5.37
CA GLY A 345 0.06 -10.72 5.01
C GLY A 345 0.78 -10.04 3.85
N ASN A 346 1.91 -10.60 3.45
CA ASN A 346 2.68 -10.08 2.35
C ASN A 346 2.03 -10.43 0.99
N PRO A 347 1.96 -9.48 0.06
CA PRO A 347 1.33 -9.73 -1.25
C PRO A 347 2.19 -10.59 -2.18
N VAL A 348 3.47 -10.77 -1.89
CA VAL A 348 4.41 -11.55 -2.69
C VAL A 348 5.02 -12.66 -1.83
N ILE A 349 4.95 -13.90 -2.32
CA ILE A 349 5.53 -15.09 -1.67
C ILE A 349 6.67 -15.61 -2.55
N MET A 350 7.85 -15.75 -1.97
CA MET A 350 9.03 -16.29 -2.66
C MET A 350 9.41 -17.65 -2.09
N SER A 351 9.56 -18.67 -2.95
CA SER A 351 9.82 -20.04 -2.53
C SER A 351 11.21 -20.26 -1.92
N GLY A 352 12.21 -19.51 -2.39
CA GLY A 352 13.59 -19.63 -1.91
C GLY A 352 13.95 -18.75 -0.71
N THR A 353 13.22 -17.66 -0.52
CA THR A 353 13.45 -16.68 0.55
C THR A 353 12.12 -16.27 1.18
N PRO A 354 11.48 -17.17 1.95
CA PRO A 354 10.21 -16.88 2.59
C PRO A 354 10.35 -15.70 3.55
N LEU A 355 9.42 -14.75 3.44
CA LEU A 355 9.43 -13.54 4.25
C LEU A 355 9.17 -13.85 5.72
N GLN A 356 9.80 -13.09 6.60
CA GLN A 356 9.59 -13.20 8.05
C GLN A 356 8.35 -12.42 8.48
N ASP A 357 7.63 -12.97 9.45
CA ASP A 357 6.61 -12.22 10.17
C ASP A 357 7.30 -11.25 11.12
N VAL A 358 7.06 -9.97 10.92
CA VAL A 358 7.71 -8.89 11.65
C VAL A 358 6.68 -8.03 12.38
N THR A 359 7.04 -7.56 13.56
CA THR A 359 6.20 -6.70 14.41
C THR A 359 6.61 -5.24 14.32
N PRO A 360 5.72 -4.28 14.61
CA PRO A 360 6.09 -2.88 14.73
C PRO A 360 6.90 -2.66 16.01
N PRO A 361 7.90 -1.74 16.03
CA PRO A 361 8.68 -1.42 17.23
C PRO A 361 7.92 -0.50 18.17
N ILE A 362 8.42 -0.36 19.40
CA ILE A 362 8.01 0.72 20.30
C ILE A 362 8.60 2.02 19.78
N PHE A 363 7.81 3.09 19.77
CA PHE A 363 8.26 4.40 19.30
C PHE A 363 9.46 4.91 20.13
N GLY A 364 10.56 5.20 19.43
CA GLY A 364 11.83 5.61 20.05
C GLY A 364 12.54 4.52 20.88
N GLY A 365 12.03 3.28 20.87
CA GLY A 365 12.57 2.19 21.70
C GLY A 365 13.99 1.78 21.37
N ASP A 366 14.43 2.00 20.13
CA ASP A 366 15.79 1.66 19.69
C ASP A 366 16.75 2.85 19.70
N THR A 367 16.36 4.01 20.28
CA THR A 367 17.19 5.21 20.26
C THR A 367 18.54 4.97 20.91
N VAL A 368 18.56 4.51 22.16
CA VAL A 368 19.81 4.26 22.89
C VAL A 368 20.62 3.14 22.24
N PRO A 369 20.07 1.95 21.93
CA PRO A 369 20.81 0.91 21.23
C PRO A 369 21.47 1.35 19.93
N VAL A 370 20.77 2.13 19.09
CA VAL A 370 21.34 2.63 17.82
C VAL A 370 22.48 3.64 18.06
N LEU A 371 22.38 4.48 19.10
CA LEU A 371 23.45 5.42 19.44
C LEU A 371 24.70 4.69 19.98
N GLU A 372 24.52 3.65 20.78
CA GLU A 372 25.60 2.78 21.26
C GLU A 372 26.28 2.04 20.10
N GLU A 373 25.51 1.53 19.12
CA GLU A 373 26.05 0.93 17.88
C GLU A 373 26.88 1.93 17.04
N LEU A 374 26.58 3.22 17.12
CA LEU A 374 27.40 4.30 16.53
C LEU A 374 28.66 4.61 17.35
N GLY A 375 28.87 3.94 18.50
CA GLY A 375 30.02 4.10 19.38
C GLY A 375 29.92 5.25 20.38
N LEU A 376 28.71 5.80 20.61
CA LEU A 376 28.54 6.85 21.62
C LEU A 376 28.59 6.26 23.04
N THR A 377 29.27 6.98 23.95
CA THR A 377 29.28 6.67 25.36
C THR A 377 27.98 7.11 26.05
N THR A 378 27.74 6.62 27.27
CA THR A 378 26.59 7.03 28.09
C THR A 378 26.58 8.55 28.28
N GLU A 379 27.75 9.15 28.58
CA GLU A 379 27.91 10.59 28.79
C GLU A 379 27.55 11.40 27.53
N GLU A 380 27.91 10.91 26.34
CA GLU A 380 27.56 11.53 25.06
C GLU A 380 26.04 11.43 24.80
N ILE A 381 25.43 10.31 25.12
CA ILE A 381 23.98 10.12 25.03
C ILE A 381 23.22 11.04 25.99
N ASP A 382 23.70 11.20 27.22
CA ASP A 382 23.13 12.12 28.21
C ASP A 382 23.23 13.57 27.75
N ARG A 383 24.36 13.97 27.15
CA ARG A 383 24.50 15.28 26.50
C ARG A 383 23.48 15.50 25.41
N LEU A 384 23.17 14.50 24.57
CA LEU A 384 22.16 14.61 23.52
C LEU A 384 20.75 14.84 24.11
N ARG A 385 20.46 14.32 25.31
CA ARG A 385 19.23 14.62 26.07
C ARG A 385 19.21 16.06 26.55
N GLU A 386 20.29 16.52 27.15
CA GLU A 386 20.43 17.89 27.65
C GLU A 386 20.28 18.95 26.55
N THR A 387 20.81 18.68 25.36
CA THR A 387 20.71 19.59 24.20
C THR A 387 19.37 19.48 23.46
N GLY A 388 18.52 18.51 23.81
CA GLY A 388 17.23 18.28 23.13
C GLY A 388 17.35 17.65 21.74
N ALA A 389 18.48 17.00 21.46
CA ALA A 389 18.66 16.21 20.24
C ALA A 389 17.87 14.90 20.28
N ILE A 390 17.73 14.31 21.48
CA ILE A 390 16.87 13.15 21.76
C ILE A 390 15.98 13.43 22.98
N PRO A 391 14.85 12.70 23.17
CA PRO A 391 13.99 12.86 24.33
C PRO A 391 14.66 12.48 25.64
N ASN A 392 14.22 13.12 26.73
CA ASN A 392 14.66 12.76 28.09
C ASN A 392 14.12 11.41 28.55
N ILE A 393 12.92 11.04 28.09
CA ILE A 393 12.25 9.79 28.45
C ILE A 393 12.08 8.93 27.19
N LEU A 394 12.60 7.72 27.22
CA LEU A 394 12.50 6.71 26.18
C LEU A 394 12.12 5.35 26.81
N PRO A 395 11.33 4.53 26.16
CA PRO A 395 10.59 4.81 24.94
C PRO A 395 9.43 5.81 25.15
N ILE A 396 9.03 6.48 24.07
CA ILE A 396 7.91 7.42 24.12
C ILE A 396 6.59 6.63 24.15
N LYS A 397 5.71 6.94 25.09
CA LYS A 397 4.36 6.36 25.11
C LYS A 397 3.50 7.06 24.05
N ILE A 398 2.89 6.28 23.17
CA ILE A 398 1.93 6.72 22.15
C ILE A 398 0.51 6.56 22.71
#